data_338f0f133f8e6cae0cc65cdda23a2cc3
#
_entry.id   338f0f133f8e6cae0cc65cdda23a2cc3
#
_cell.length_a   1.000
_cell.length_b   1.000
_cell.length_c   1.000
_cell.angle_alpha   90.00
_cell.angle_beta   90.00
_cell.angle_gamma   90.00
#
_symmetry.space_group_name_H-M   'P 1'
#
loop_
_entity.id
_entity.type
_entity.pdbx_description
1 polymer ?
#
loop_
_entity_poly.entity_id
_entity_poly.type
_entity_poly.pdbx_seq_one_letter_code
_entity_poly.pdbx_strand_id
1 'polypeptide(L)'
;MCIRDRPHARSVVHTHSVYCTTLAVLGEPIRAVHYVIGDAGAAEVPCAPYQLFGTEALAEAAMEVCGKSDGVLLGNHGLVCCGKDIKGAYGLACNLEYIAEIQCRAMSIGKPNVLTEEQMAEVMVKFQSYGQPGTKKTGY
;
A
#
# COMPACT_ATOMS: atom_id res chain seq x y z
N MET A 1 1.85 -7.54 -10.19
CA MET A 1 0.51 -6.91 -10.23
C MET A 1 0.34 -6.28 -11.60
N CYS A 2 -0.73 -6.54 -12.28
CA CYS A 2 -1.04 -5.86 -13.53
C CYS A 2 -2.53 -5.47 -13.55
N ILE A 3 -2.89 -4.55 -14.48
CA ILE A 3 -4.27 -4.06 -14.61
C ILE A 3 -5.28 -5.19 -14.84
N ARG A 4 -4.86 -6.29 -15.48
CA ARG A 4 -5.73 -7.46 -15.70
C ARG A 4 -6.17 -8.16 -14.41
N ASP A 5 -5.34 -8.10 -13.37
CA ASP A 5 -5.57 -8.83 -12.12
C ASP A 5 -6.50 -8.05 -11.16
N ARG A 6 -6.74 -6.77 -11.48
CA ARG A 6 -7.52 -5.84 -10.67
C ARG A 6 -8.55 -5.12 -11.54
N PRO A 7 -9.84 -5.52 -11.52
CA PRO A 7 -10.86 -4.95 -12.42
C PRO A 7 -11.06 -3.43 -12.27
N HIS A 8 -10.79 -2.88 -11.09
CA HIS A 8 -10.90 -1.44 -10.81
C HIS A 8 -9.64 -0.65 -11.19
N ALA A 9 -8.50 -1.31 -11.40
CA ALA A 9 -7.23 -0.65 -11.71
C ALA A 9 -7.14 -0.26 -13.18
N ARG A 10 -6.65 0.97 -13.43
CA ARG A 10 -6.36 1.50 -14.78
C ARG A 10 -4.93 2.02 -14.86
N SER A 11 -4.25 2.14 -13.74
CA SER A 11 -2.87 2.61 -13.65
C SER A 11 -2.11 1.84 -12.59
N VAL A 12 -0.83 1.65 -12.83
CA VAL A 12 0.13 1.04 -11.89
C VAL A 12 1.28 2.01 -11.71
N VAL A 13 1.72 2.18 -10.49
CA VAL A 13 2.91 2.96 -10.11
C VAL A 13 3.89 2.02 -9.44
N HIS A 14 5.15 2.09 -9.87
CA HIS A 14 6.27 1.42 -9.24
C HIS A 14 7.29 2.45 -8.78
N THR A 15 7.77 2.30 -7.54
CA THR A 15 8.76 3.23 -6.96
C THR A 15 9.81 2.47 -6.16
N HIS A 16 11.00 3.05 -6.09
CA HIS A 16 12.05 2.67 -5.14
C HIS A 16 12.12 3.72 -4.01
N SER A 17 10.97 4.16 -3.52
CA SER A 17 10.90 5.15 -2.46
C SER A 17 11.54 4.61 -1.17
N VAL A 18 12.20 5.49 -0.42
CA VAL A 18 13.20 5.10 0.59
C VAL A 18 12.61 4.21 1.69
N TYR A 19 11.48 4.61 2.27
CA TYR A 19 10.92 3.90 3.43
C TYR A 19 10.17 2.62 3.04
N CYS A 20 9.44 2.63 1.92
CA CYS A 20 8.86 1.41 1.36
C CYS A 20 9.97 0.40 1.02
N THR A 21 11.07 0.86 0.41
CA THR A 21 12.22 -0.02 0.11
C THR A 21 12.91 -0.49 1.39
N THR A 22 12.99 0.34 2.43
CA THR A 22 13.55 -0.07 3.73
C THR A 22 12.75 -1.23 4.34
N LEU A 23 11.42 -1.15 4.36
CA LEU A 23 10.57 -2.25 4.81
C LEU A 23 10.71 -3.48 3.92
N ALA A 24 10.78 -3.29 2.60
CA ALA A 24 11.00 -4.38 1.65
C ALA A 24 12.34 -5.10 1.86
N VAL A 25 13.40 -4.38 2.25
CA VAL A 25 14.70 -4.98 2.61
C VAL A 25 14.61 -5.80 3.90
N LEU A 26 13.76 -5.38 4.84
CA LEU A 26 13.50 -6.11 6.07
C LEU A 26 12.54 -7.30 5.86
N GLY A 27 11.90 -7.41 4.71
CA GLY A 27 10.81 -8.36 4.46
C GLY A 27 9.55 -8.06 5.29
N GLU A 28 9.43 -6.83 5.80
CA GLU A 28 8.32 -6.40 6.65
C GLU A 28 7.20 -5.77 5.81
N PRO A 29 5.93 -6.07 6.11
CA PRO A 29 4.80 -5.38 5.50
C PRO A 29 4.66 -3.94 6.01
N ILE A 30 3.95 -3.10 5.28
CA ILE A 30 3.43 -1.84 5.83
C ILE A 30 2.19 -2.18 6.64
N ARG A 31 2.23 -1.92 7.95
CA ARG A 31 1.15 -2.22 8.90
C ARG A 31 0.26 -1.01 9.14
N ALA A 32 -0.90 -1.25 9.74
CA ALA A 32 -1.84 -0.20 10.11
C ALA A 32 -1.36 0.65 11.31
N VAL A 33 -0.15 1.22 11.20
CA VAL A 33 0.37 2.19 12.19
C VAL A 33 -0.26 3.56 12.01
N HIS A 34 -0.95 3.79 10.89
CA HIS A 34 -1.69 5.00 10.58
C HIS A 34 -2.94 4.65 9.76
N TYR A 35 -4.09 5.25 10.09
CA TYR A 35 -5.39 4.90 9.49
C TYR A 35 -5.48 5.11 7.97
N VAL A 36 -4.65 5.98 7.39
CA VAL A 36 -4.61 6.26 5.94
C VAL A 36 -4.22 5.03 5.11
N ILE A 37 -3.65 3.98 5.72
CA ILE A 37 -3.40 2.72 5.02
C ILE A 37 -4.68 2.12 4.40
N GLY A 38 -5.85 2.47 4.92
CA GLY A 38 -7.14 2.10 4.34
C GLY A 38 -7.32 2.52 2.88
N ASP A 39 -6.57 3.51 2.38
CA ASP A 39 -6.52 3.88 0.96
C ASP A 39 -6.01 2.74 0.06
N ALA A 40 -5.24 1.81 0.61
CA ALA A 40 -4.81 0.60 -0.09
C ALA A 40 -5.89 -0.50 -0.17
N GLY A 41 -7.08 -0.25 0.39
CA GLY A 41 -8.17 -1.23 0.42
C GLY A 41 -7.95 -2.41 1.37
N ALA A 42 -6.94 -2.32 2.24
CA ALA A 42 -6.57 -3.35 3.20
C ALA A 42 -5.97 -2.73 4.48
N ALA A 43 -5.92 -3.50 5.56
CA ALA A 43 -5.27 -3.11 6.81
C ALA A 43 -3.75 -3.32 6.80
N GLU A 44 -3.22 -3.92 5.74
CA GLU A 44 -1.79 -4.19 5.58
C GLU A 44 -1.43 -4.18 4.09
N VAL A 45 -0.24 -3.68 3.77
CA VAL A 45 0.38 -3.85 2.45
C VAL A 45 1.49 -4.89 2.59
N PRO A 46 1.32 -6.10 2.03
CA PRO A 46 2.24 -7.20 2.24
C PRO A 46 3.57 -7.00 1.50
N CYS A 47 4.58 -7.76 1.93
CA CYS A 47 5.87 -7.83 1.27
C CYS A 47 6.04 -9.21 0.60
N ALA A 48 6.21 -9.23 -0.72
CA ALA A 48 6.54 -10.43 -1.47
C ALA A 48 8.02 -10.82 -1.23
N PRO A 49 8.33 -12.12 -1.22
CA PRO A 49 9.71 -12.58 -1.15
C PRO A 49 10.52 -12.08 -2.36
N TYR A 50 11.83 -11.93 -2.17
CA TYR A 50 12.72 -11.53 -3.27
C TYR A 50 12.62 -12.49 -4.46
N GLN A 51 12.49 -11.90 -5.64
CA GLN A 51 12.64 -12.56 -6.93
C GLN A 51 13.41 -11.63 -7.87
N LEU A 52 14.08 -12.21 -8.86
CA LEU A 52 14.85 -11.44 -9.83
C LEU A 52 13.92 -10.49 -10.61
N PHE A 53 14.33 -9.23 -10.72
CA PHE A 53 13.58 -8.23 -11.46
C PHE A 53 13.40 -8.62 -12.94
N GLY A 54 12.25 -8.24 -13.52
CA GLY A 54 11.94 -8.51 -14.93
C GLY A 54 11.52 -9.96 -15.22
N THR A 55 11.28 -10.79 -14.18
CA THR A 55 10.85 -12.18 -14.35
C THR A 55 9.37 -12.37 -14.06
N GLU A 56 8.78 -13.42 -14.60
CA GLU A 56 7.42 -13.86 -14.29
C GLU A 56 7.30 -14.27 -12.83
N ALA A 57 8.33 -14.92 -12.27
CA ALA A 57 8.40 -15.32 -10.87
C ALA A 57 8.18 -14.13 -9.90
N LEU A 58 8.71 -12.93 -10.23
CA LEU A 58 8.47 -11.73 -9.43
C LEU A 58 6.99 -11.31 -9.48
N ALA A 59 6.38 -11.39 -10.66
CA ALA A 59 4.96 -11.05 -10.82
C ALA A 59 4.07 -12.04 -10.06
N GLU A 60 4.36 -13.33 -10.15
CA GLU A 60 3.65 -14.39 -9.43
C GLU A 60 3.77 -14.20 -7.91
N ALA A 61 4.98 -14.05 -7.38
CA ALA A 61 5.22 -13.83 -5.95
C ALA A 61 4.46 -12.60 -5.42
N ALA A 62 4.44 -11.50 -6.18
CA ALA A 62 3.69 -10.31 -5.81
C ALA A 62 2.18 -10.57 -5.79
N MET A 63 1.64 -11.28 -6.77
CA MET A 63 0.21 -11.60 -6.84
C MET A 63 -0.24 -12.59 -5.77
N GLU A 64 0.61 -13.54 -5.41
CA GLU A 64 0.33 -14.54 -4.38
C GLU A 64 0.06 -13.89 -3.02
N VAL A 65 0.81 -12.85 -2.66
CA VAL A 65 0.70 -12.20 -1.34
C VAL A 65 -0.20 -10.98 -1.31
N CYS A 66 -0.44 -10.30 -2.44
CA CYS A 66 -1.10 -8.98 -2.42
C CYS A 66 -2.56 -9.02 -1.92
N GLY A 67 -3.25 -10.16 -1.99
CA GLY A 67 -4.61 -10.31 -1.48
C GLY A 67 -5.57 -9.23 -2.00
N LYS A 68 -6.21 -8.50 -1.10
CA LYS A 68 -7.11 -7.37 -1.41
C LYS A 68 -6.38 -6.02 -1.52
N SER A 69 -5.12 -5.93 -1.09
CA SER A 69 -4.36 -4.69 -1.08
C SER A 69 -4.06 -4.19 -2.49
N ASP A 70 -4.27 -2.90 -2.74
CA ASP A 70 -3.89 -2.22 -3.98
C ASP A 70 -2.39 -1.86 -4.02
N GLY A 71 -1.64 -2.25 -3.00
CA GLY A 71 -0.18 -2.14 -2.91
C GLY A 71 0.48 -3.45 -2.54
N VAL A 72 1.73 -3.63 -2.92
CA VAL A 72 2.60 -4.73 -2.52
C VAL A 72 4.05 -4.26 -2.49
N LEU A 73 4.78 -4.59 -1.44
CA LEU A 73 6.23 -4.44 -1.39
C LEU A 73 6.88 -5.64 -2.09
N LEU A 74 7.93 -5.37 -2.84
CA LEU A 74 8.76 -6.38 -3.46
C LEU A 74 10.06 -6.50 -2.67
N GLY A 75 10.33 -7.66 -2.09
CA GLY A 75 11.50 -7.90 -1.24
C GLY A 75 12.79 -7.41 -1.88
N ASN A 76 13.60 -6.62 -1.15
CA ASN A 76 14.84 -5.99 -1.60
C ASN A 76 14.72 -5.14 -2.89
N HIS A 77 13.51 -4.60 -3.19
CA HIS A 77 13.29 -3.92 -4.46
C HIS A 77 12.54 -2.59 -4.26
N GLY A 78 11.28 -2.61 -3.84
CA GLY A 78 10.48 -1.39 -3.71
C GLY A 78 9.00 -1.66 -3.60
N LEU A 79 8.19 -0.68 -4.01
CA LEU A 79 6.73 -0.69 -3.97
C LEU A 79 6.13 -0.80 -5.38
N VAL A 80 5.09 -1.60 -5.52
CA VAL A 80 4.13 -1.54 -6.64
C VAL A 80 2.75 -1.27 -6.08
N CYS A 81 2.02 -0.31 -6.64
CA CYS A 81 0.63 -0.08 -6.29
C CYS A 81 -0.21 0.28 -7.52
N CYS A 82 -1.53 0.15 -7.41
CA CYS A 82 -2.45 0.41 -8.50
C CYS A 82 -3.57 1.36 -8.09
N GLY A 83 -4.26 1.92 -9.07
CA GLY A 83 -5.40 2.79 -8.84
C GLY A 83 -6.28 2.93 -10.08
N LYS A 84 -7.43 3.56 -9.93
CA LYS A 84 -8.39 3.81 -11.02
C LYS A 84 -7.87 4.73 -12.12
N ASP A 85 -6.88 5.55 -11.81
CA ASP A 85 -6.18 6.47 -12.71
C ASP A 85 -4.76 6.73 -12.17
N ILE A 86 -3.94 7.41 -12.96
CA ILE A 86 -2.54 7.68 -12.56
C ILE A 86 -2.44 8.57 -11.32
N LYS A 87 -3.37 9.52 -11.14
CA LYS A 87 -3.41 10.39 -9.97
C LYS A 87 -3.70 9.60 -8.70
N GLY A 88 -4.68 8.69 -8.75
CA GLY A 88 -5.02 7.80 -7.65
C GLY A 88 -3.88 6.83 -7.30
N ALA A 89 -3.28 6.19 -8.31
CA ALA A 89 -2.15 5.28 -8.09
C ALA A 89 -0.92 6.01 -7.51
N TYR A 90 -0.60 7.20 -8.01
CA TYR A 90 0.49 8.02 -7.49
C TYR A 90 0.19 8.53 -6.07
N GLY A 91 -1.05 8.98 -5.81
CA GLY A 91 -1.47 9.40 -4.47
C GLY A 91 -1.33 8.26 -3.46
N LEU A 92 -1.72 7.04 -3.84
CA LEU A 92 -1.53 5.86 -3.00
C LEU A 92 -0.04 5.59 -2.74
N ALA A 93 0.83 5.69 -3.76
CA ALA A 93 2.27 5.52 -3.57
C ALA A 93 2.85 6.53 -2.55
N CYS A 94 2.44 7.80 -2.63
CA CYS A 94 2.85 8.83 -1.67
C CYS A 94 2.35 8.53 -0.25
N ASN A 95 1.10 8.08 -0.09
CA ASN A 95 0.54 7.71 1.21
C ASN A 95 1.26 6.50 1.81
N LEU A 96 1.57 5.49 1.01
CA LEU A 96 2.27 4.30 1.48
C LEU A 96 3.71 4.63 1.89
N GLU A 97 4.41 5.49 1.16
CA GLU A 97 5.74 5.97 1.57
C GLU A 97 5.69 6.72 2.91
N TYR A 98 4.70 7.61 3.08
CA TYR A 98 4.48 8.33 4.34
C TYR A 98 4.22 7.38 5.52
N ILE A 99 3.38 6.36 5.34
CA ILE A 99 3.09 5.38 6.40
C ILE A 99 4.33 4.53 6.70
N ALA A 100 5.06 4.11 5.66
CA ALA A 100 6.31 3.37 5.80
C ALA A 100 7.37 4.19 6.56
N GLU A 101 7.47 5.51 6.31
CA GLU A 101 8.32 6.41 7.08
C GLU A 101 7.95 6.41 8.56
N ILE A 102 6.67 6.60 8.88
CA ILE A 102 6.17 6.57 10.26
C ILE A 102 6.50 5.23 10.92
N GLN A 103 6.25 4.11 10.22
CA GLN A 103 6.52 2.77 10.73
C GLN A 103 8.01 2.58 11.03
N CYS A 104 8.91 2.90 10.10
CA CYS A 104 10.34 2.79 10.27
C CYS A 104 10.84 3.64 11.45
N ARG A 105 10.38 4.90 11.54
CA ARG A 105 10.75 5.79 12.64
C ARG A 105 10.24 5.29 13.99
N ALA A 106 8.99 4.83 14.06
CA ALA A 106 8.43 4.25 15.28
C ALA A 106 9.18 2.99 15.71
N MET A 107 9.51 2.10 14.76
CA MET A 107 10.29 0.87 15.03
C MET A 107 11.70 1.18 15.53
N SER A 108 12.29 2.31 15.14
CA SER A 108 13.65 2.70 15.58
C SER A 108 13.70 3.20 17.03
N ILE A 109 12.57 3.60 17.60
CA ILE A 109 12.49 4.15 18.96
C ILE A 109 11.62 3.33 19.92
N GLY A 110 10.89 2.32 19.41
CA GLY A 110 10.03 1.48 20.23
C GLY A 110 9.21 0.50 19.40
N LYS A 111 8.15 -0.04 20.03
CA LYS A 111 7.19 -0.93 19.38
C LYS A 111 5.99 -0.11 18.89
N PRO A 112 5.72 -0.04 17.59
CA PRO A 112 4.55 0.65 17.08
C PRO A 112 3.25 0.07 17.61
N ASN A 113 2.28 0.92 17.93
CA ASN A 113 0.90 0.50 18.11
C ASN A 113 0.27 0.31 16.71
N VAL A 114 -0.31 -0.86 16.46
CA VAL A 114 -0.95 -1.20 15.19
C VAL A 114 -2.45 -1.27 15.42
N LEU A 115 -3.23 -0.61 14.55
CA LEU A 115 -4.68 -0.67 14.58
C LEU A 115 -5.17 -2.09 14.28
N THR A 116 -6.22 -2.52 14.97
CA THR A 116 -6.83 -3.84 14.76
C THR A 116 -7.62 -3.89 13.45
N GLU A 117 -7.96 -5.09 12.99
CA GLU A 117 -8.81 -5.27 11.81
C GLU A 117 -10.18 -4.62 11.99
N GLU A 118 -10.76 -4.67 13.20
CA GLU A 118 -12.05 -4.04 13.54
C GLU A 118 -11.94 -2.51 13.43
N GLN A 119 -10.88 -1.92 14.00
CA GLN A 119 -10.64 -0.48 13.91
C GLN A 119 -10.44 -0.05 12.44
N MET A 120 -9.71 -0.84 11.65
CA MET A 120 -9.52 -0.54 10.24
C MET A 120 -10.82 -0.72 9.42
N ALA A 121 -11.69 -1.67 9.78
CA ALA A 121 -13.00 -1.80 9.15
C ALA A 121 -13.86 -0.55 9.39
N GLU A 122 -13.85 0.01 10.60
CA GLU A 122 -14.53 1.28 10.89
C GLU A 122 -13.97 2.45 10.06
N VAL A 123 -12.64 2.52 9.91
CA VAL A 123 -11.96 3.51 9.06
C VAL A 123 -12.42 3.40 7.60
N MET A 124 -12.47 2.19 7.05
CA MET A 124 -12.88 1.97 5.65
C MET A 124 -14.33 2.38 5.41
N VAL A 125 -15.24 2.13 6.37
CA VAL A 125 -16.62 2.63 6.32
C VAL A 125 -16.65 4.14 6.32
N LYS A 126 -15.85 4.79 7.17
CA LYS A 126 -15.75 6.26 7.22
C LYS A 126 -15.24 6.84 5.90
N PHE A 127 -14.27 6.22 5.24
CA PHE A 127 -13.75 6.68 3.93
C PHE A 127 -14.84 6.72 2.85
N GLN A 128 -15.82 5.80 2.89
CA GLN A 128 -16.94 5.81 1.93
C GLN A 128 -17.85 7.03 2.12
N SER A 129 -17.98 7.54 3.33
CA SER A 129 -18.80 8.70 3.69
C SER A 129 -18.01 9.99 3.94
N TYR A 130 -16.68 9.95 3.82
CA TYR A 130 -15.81 11.09 4.09
C TYR A 130 -15.88 12.10 2.95
N GLY A 131 -16.32 13.30 3.27
CA GLY A 131 -16.50 14.44 2.37
C GLY A 131 -17.83 15.14 2.68
N GLN A 132 -17.91 16.46 2.49
CA GLN A 132 -19.18 17.18 2.66
C GLN A 132 -20.19 16.68 1.62
N PRO A 133 -21.46 16.43 1.99
CA PRO A 133 -22.52 16.11 1.04
C PRO A 133 -22.60 17.22 -0.03
N GLY A 134 -22.37 16.88 -1.30
CA GLY A 134 -22.49 17.81 -2.43
C GLY A 134 -21.17 18.39 -2.97
N THR A 135 -20.04 18.20 -2.34
CA THR A 135 -18.74 18.53 -2.95
C THR A 135 -18.27 17.37 -3.83
N LYS A 136 -18.22 17.60 -5.16
CA LYS A 136 -17.47 16.71 -6.05
C LYS A 136 -16.07 16.57 -5.48
N LYS A 137 -15.58 15.33 -5.25
CA LYS A 137 -14.19 15.06 -4.89
C LYS A 137 -13.28 15.68 -5.94
N THR A 138 -12.81 16.91 -5.71
CA THR A 138 -11.62 17.41 -6.37
C THR A 138 -10.47 16.65 -5.71
N GLY A 139 -10.04 15.59 -6.37
CA GLY A 139 -8.93 14.78 -5.88
C GLY A 139 -7.68 15.64 -5.70
N TYR A 140 -7.01 15.44 -4.60
CA TYR A 140 -5.63 15.86 -4.43
C TYR A 140 -4.75 15.15 -5.44
#